data_994fe82367c69d65a34e26837bfedd2a
#
_entry.id   994fe82367c69d65a34e26837bfedd2a
#
_cell.length_a   1.000
_cell.length_b   1.000
_cell.length_c   1.000
_cell.angle_alpha   90.00
_cell.angle_beta   90.00
_cell.angle_gamma   90.00
#
_symmetry.space_group_name_H-M   'P 1'
#
loop_
_entity.id
_entity.type
_entity.pdbx_description
1 polymer ?
#
loop_
_entity_poly.entity_id
_entity_poly.type
_entity_poly.pdbx_seq_one_letter_code
_entity_poly.pdbx_strand_id
1 'polypeptide(L)'
;MSAATPKTTAEATSAPAYKRKALFAAAVGYGLDGFDLLILSFALGGIIATFGLSDVEAGSLSTITLFGAVLGGIIFGSLADRYGRVRVLTWTVLIFAVFTGLSSIAQGYWDMAAYRFIAGIGIGGEFGIGMALAAEAVPANQRARATSWVGVGFQIGVFAAAIVSAPVIALWGWRALFVIGLFPAIFAFVIRRGVEEPDKFVQSQRGQTAGESGDSAELPTFGAKIRALVKDRATVKITFALIVLSTVQNFGYFGIIAWLPNYLSEKMDLGVTKGSLWTAVTVIGMLAGILIFGQVADRLGRRPAFWIFQAGAIVSILVYSQMTDPSALLIGGFFMGAFANGMLGGHGALLAEMYPTQVRATAQNVVFNIGRALGGLAPVVIALLADSFGFAFAFALLPTIYIIQFLAMFLLPEKRGVELE
;
A
#
# COMPACT_ATOMS: atom_id res chain seq x y z
N MET A 1 30.13 9.95 41.26
CA MET A 1 28.88 9.95 40.47
C MET A 1 29.24 10.47 39.07
N SER A 2 29.36 9.53 38.11
CA SER A 2 29.64 9.89 36.71
C SER A 2 28.34 10.36 36.08
N ALA A 3 28.28 11.64 35.71
CA ALA A 3 27.17 12.20 34.97
C ALA A 3 27.15 11.56 33.56
N ALA A 4 26.12 10.76 33.26
CA ALA A 4 25.90 10.23 31.94
C ALA A 4 25.68 11.38 30.96
N THR A 5 26.62 11.54 30.01
CA THR A 5 26.51 12.49 28.89
C THR A 5 25.18 12.22 28.15
N PRO A 6 24.34 13.23 27.89
CA PRO A 6 23.12 13.03 27.13
C PRO A 6 23.51 12.51 25.73
N LYS A 7 23.02 11.33 25.35
CA LYS A 7 23.19 10.77 23.99
C LYS A 7 22.71 11.82 22.99
N THR A 8 23.55 12.13 22.01
CA THR A 8 23.12 13.01 20.91
C THR A 8 21.96 12.37 20.17
N THR A 9 21.03 13.17 19.67
CA THR A 9 19.84 12.71 18.94
C THR A 9 20.19 11.76 17.79
N ALA A 10 21.36 11.94 17.16
CA ALA A 10 21.90 11.06 16.10
C ALA A 10 22.25 9.64 16.58
N GLU A 11 22.71 9.49 17.84
CA GLU A 11 22.94 8.16 18.44
C GLU A 11 21.66 7.47 18.86
N ALA A 12 20.61 8.23 19.19
CA ALA A 12 19.32 7.68 19.63
C ALA A 12 18.55 7.04 18.48
N THR A 13 18.56 7.61 17.27
CA THR A 13 17.82 7.11 16.10
C THR A 13 18.61 6.09 15.28
N SER A 14 19.94 6.01 15.41
CA SER A 14 20.73 4.89 14.91
C SER A 14 20.60 3.63 15.80
N ALA A 15 20.00 3.75 16.98
CA ALA A 15 19.85 2.64 17.90
C ALA A 15 18.96 1.52 17.31
N PRO A 16 19.35 0.23 17.45
CA PRO A 16 18.54 -0.89 16.96
C PRO A 16 17.09 -0.89 17.48
N ALA A 17 16.86 -0.33 18.67
CA ALA A 17 15.54 -0.21 19.27
C ALA A 17 14.64 0.77 18.51
N TYR A 18 15.16 1.93 18.08
CA TYR A 18 14.42 2.90 17.26
C TYR A 18 13.99 2.29 15.92
N LYS A 19 14.95 1.68 15.20
CA LYS A 19 14.68 1.02 13.92
C LYS A 19 13.53 0.01 14.02
N ARG A 20 13.57 -0.87 15.05
CA ARG A 20 12.50 -1.85 15.26
C ARG A 20 11.15 -1.21 15.52
N LYS A 21 11.09 -0.15 16.34
CA LYS A 21 9.86 0.57 16.66
C LYS A 21 9.28 1.27 15.43
N ALA A 22 10.12 1.96 14.64
CA ALA A 22 9.71 2.65 13.43
C ALA A 22 9.15 1.67 12.37
N LEU A 23 9.86 0.56 12.13
CA LEU A 23 9.41 -0.48 11.20
C LEU A 23 8.11 -1.14 11.67
N PHE A 24 7.99 -1.43 12.96
CA PHE A 24 6.78 -2.00 13.54
C PHE A 24 5.59 -1.05 13.40
N ALA A 25 5.78 0.23 13.72
CA ALA A 25 4.73 1.25 13.58
C ALA A 25 4.26 1.40 12.12
N ALA A 26 5.20 1.46 11.17
CA ALA A 26 4.89 1.54 9.75
C ALA A 26 4.18 0.28 9.23
N ALA A 27 4.65 -0.92 9.64
CA ALA A 27 4.07 -2.18 9.21
C ALA A 27 2.66 -2.40 9.76
N VAL A 28 2.44 -2.08 11.05
CA VAL A 28 1.11 -2.20 11.65
C VAL A 28 0.17 -1.13 11.12
N GLY A 29 0.61 0.13 10.97
CA GLY A 29 -0.20 1.18 10.36
C GLY A 29 -0.72 0.75 9.00
N TYR A 30 0.19 0.34 8.10
CA TYR A 30 -0.21 -0.12 6.77
C TYR A 30 -1.01 -1.44 6.80
N GLY A 31 -0.80 -2.28 7.82
CA GLY A 31 -1.62 -3.47 8.06
C GLY A 31 -3.07 -3.13 8.43
N LEU A 32 -3.27 -2.09 9.21
CA LEU A 32 -4.59 -1.60 9.58
C LEU A 32 -5.35 -1.02 8.36
N ASP A 33 -4.64 -0.38 7.41
CA ASP A 33 -5.19 0.00 6.11
C ASP A 33 -5.69 -1.23 5.33
N GLY A 34 -4.85 -2.27 5.20
CA GLY A 34 -5.23 -3.52 4.54
C GLY A 34 -6.44 -4.19 5.19
N PHE A 35 -6.54 -4.16 6.51
CA PHE A 35 -7.69 -4.65 7.26
C PHE A 35 -8.95 -3.84 6.92
N ASP A 36 -8.90 -2.51 7.00
CA ASP A 36 -10.06 -1.64 6.77
C ASP A 36 -10.62 -1.73 5.35
N LEU A 37 -9.75 -1.79 4.36
CA LEU A 37 -10.19 -1.93 2.97
C LEU A 37 -10.98 -3.21 2.74
N LEU A 38 -10.56 -4.30 3.38
CA LEU A 38 -11.19 -5.59 3.14
C LEU A 38 -12.46 -5.80 3.95
N ILE A 39 -12.57 -5.23 5.16
CA ILE A 39 -13.81 -5.32 5.95
C ILE A 39 -15.00 -4.70 5.23
N LEU A 40 -14.81 -3.61 4.47
CA LEU A 40 -15.87 -3.05 3.65
C LEU A 40 -16.38 -4.07 2.62
N SER A 41 -15.47 -4.75 1.92
CA SER A 41 -15.83 -5.75 0.91
C SER A 41 -16.66 -6.89 1.50
N PHE A 42 -16.29 -7.38 2.69
CA PHE A 42 -17.05 -8.43 3.38
C PHE A 42 -18.39 -7.94 3.91
N ALA A 43 -18.50 -6.67 4.29
CA ALA A 43 -19.74 -6.07 4.80
C ALA A 43 -20.75 -5.74 3.71
N LEU A 44 -20.35 -5.63 2.42
CA LEU A 44 -21.19 -5.15 1.34
C LEU A 44 -22.51 -5.91 1.23
N GLY A 45 -22.51 -7.23 1.32
CA GLY A 45 -23.75 -8.02 1.26
C GLY A 45 -24.76 -7.66 2.36
N GLY A 46 -24.27 -7.45 3.59
CA GLY A 46 -25.09 -6.99 4.71
C GLY A 46 -25.57 -5.55 4.57
N ILE A 47 -24.75 -4.68 3.99
CA ILE A 47 -25.09 -3.27 3.70
C ILE A 47 -26.19 -3.20 2.63
N ILE A 48 -26.03 -3.95 1.53
CA ILE A 48 -27.03 -4.09 0.45
C ILE A 48 -28.38 -4.53 1.03
N ALA A 49 -28.38 -5.61 1.81
CA ALA A 49 -29.60 -6.14 2.41
C ALA A 49 -30.26 -5.17 3.40
N THR A 50 -29.46 -4.38 4.14
CA THR A 50 -29.99 -3.46 5.16
C THR A 50 -30.57 -2.18 4.57
N PHE A 51 -29.91 -1.62 3.55
CA PHE A 51 -30.27 -0.31 2.98
C PHE A 51 -31.03 -0.42 1.65
N GLY A 52 -31.21 -1.64 1.12
CA GLY A 52 -31.87 -1.86 -0.17
C GLY A 52 -31.09 -1.29 -1.36
N LEU A 53 -29.75 -1.35 -1.30
CA LEU A 53 -28.89 -0.76 -2.33
C LEU A 53 -28.81 -1.65 -3.58
N SER A 54 -28.61 -1.03 -4.71
CA SER A 54 -28.14 -1.71 -5.92
C SER A 54 -26.66 -2.10 -5.79
N ASP A 55 -26.22 -3.08 -6.59
CA ASP A 55 -24.81 -3.49 -6.65
C ASP A 55 -23.89 -2.33 -7.05
N VAL A 56 -24.39 -1.42 -7.90
CA VAL A 56 -23.66 -0.22 -8.33
C VAL A 56 -23.45 0.74 -7.17
N GLU A 57 -24.49 1.01 -6.36
CA GLU A 57 -24.38 1.86 -5.17
C GLU A 57 -23.43 1.23 -4.15
N ALA A 58 -23.55 -0.05 -3.88
CA ALA A 58 -22.66 -0.77 -2.97
C ALA A 58 -21.20 -0.74 -3.44
N GLY A 59 -20.94 -1.01 -4.71
CA GLY A 59 -19.61 -0.93 -5.32
C GLY A 59 -19.03 0.49 -5.28
N SER A 60 -19.87 1.52 -5.41
CA SER A 60 -19.44 2.91 -5.36
C SER A 60 -18.86 3.31 -4.00
N LEU A 61 -19.22 2.66 -2.89
CA LEU A 61 -18.64 2.92 -1.57
C LEU A 61 -17.13 2.66 -1.53
N SER A 62 -16.67 1.60 -2.21
CA SER A 62 -15.23 1.33 -2.36
C SER A 62 -14.54 2.39 -3.21
N THR A 63 -15.17 2.80 -4.30
CA THR A 63 -14.66 3.87 -5.19
C THR A 63 -14.57 5.20 -4.44
N ILE A 64 -15.59 5.57 -3.69
CA ILE A 64 -15.64 6.79 -2.86
C ILE A 64 -14.50 6.76 -1.81
N THR A 65 -14.26 5.61 -1.17
CA THR A 65 -13.14 5.44 -0.25
C THR A 65 -11.79 5.67 -0.93
N LEU A 66 -11.59 5.13 -2.14
CA LEU A 66 -10.35 5.32 -2.91
C LEU A 66 -10.17 6.77 -3.37
N PHE A 67 -11.23 7.48 -3.75
CA PHE A 67 -11.15 8.92 -4.02
C PHE A 67 -10.73 9.72 -2.77
N GLY A 68 -11.31 9.38 -1.62
CA GLY A 68 -10.84 9.91 -0.33
C GLY A 68 -9.36 9.65 -0.11
N ALA A 69 -8.86 8.44 -0.43
CA ALA A 69 -7.46 8.09 -0.27
C ALA A 69 -6.52 8.90 -1.17
N VAL A 70 -6.91 9.19 -2.41
CA VAL A 70 -6.12 10.08 -3.28
C VAL A 70 -6.00 11.47 -2.66
N LEU A 71 -7.11 12.05 -2.22
CA LEU A 71 -7.13 13.37 -1.57
C LEU A 71 -6.32 13.36 -0.27
N GLY A 72 -6.51 12.32 0.56
CA GLY A 72 -5.77 12.14 1.80
C GLY A 72 -4.27 11.99 1.60
N GLY A 73 -3.86 11.23 0.59
CA GLY A 73 -2.45 11.10 0.21
C GLY A 73 -1.79 12.44 -0.12
N ILE A 74 -2.51 13.29 -0.85
CA ILE A 74 -2.08 14.65 -1.18
C ILE A 74 -1.94 15.50 0.10
N ILE A 75 -2.98 15.54 0.92
CA ILE A 75 -3.04 16.36 2.13
C ILE A 75 -2.01 15.87 3.16
N PHE A 76 -2.07 14.62 3.56
CA PHE A 76 -1.25 14.09 4.65
C PHE A 76 0.20 13.85 4.24
N GLY A 77 0.48 13.59 2.97
CA GLY A 77 1.85 13.61 2.47
C GLY A 77 2.51 14.97 2.70
N SER A 78 1.81 16.06 2.34
CA SER A 78 2.31 17.43 2.55
C SER A 78 2.45 17.77 4.03
N LEU A 79 1.47 17.37 4.85
CA LEU A 79 1.52 17.60 6.29
C LEU A 79 2.65 16.82 6.97
N ALA A 80 2.93 15.58 6.52
CA ALA A 80 4.00 14.77 7.06
C ALA A 80 5.41 15.33 6.77
N ASP A 81 5.59 15.95 5.61
CA ASP A 81 6.82 16.65 5.27
C ASP A 81 7.03 17.93 6.11
N ARG A 82 5.95 18.50 6.64
CA ARG A 82 6.00 19.73 7.46
C ARG A 82 6.03 19.46 8.97
N TYR A 83 5.18 18.55 9.45
CA TYR A 83 4.93 18.35 10.88
C TYR A 83 5.56 17.07 11.46
N GLY A 84 6.13 16.23 10.61
CA GLY A 84 6.77 14.96 10.98
C GLY A 84 5.97 13.73 10.59
N ARG A 85 6.71 12.64 10.34
CA ARG A 85 6.14 11.39 9.85
C ARG A 85 5.27 10.71 10.92
N VAL A 86 5.78 10.59 12.14
CA VAL A 86 5.11 9.89 13.25
C VAL A 86 3.86 10.63 13.71
N ARG A 87 3.94 11.97 13.79
CA ARG A 87 2.80 12.78 14.19
C ARG A 87 1.66 12.68 13.20
N VAL A 88 1.94 12.81 11.91
CA VAL A 88 0.90 12.79 10.87
C VAL A 88 0.37 11.38 10.67
N LEU A 89 1.20 10.34 10.75
CA LEU A 89 0.75 8.94 10.77
C LEU A 89 -0.26 8.68 11.91
N THR A 90 -0.03 9.28 13.08
CA THR A 90 -1.00 9.17 14.18
C THR A 90 -2.35 9.80 13.81
N TRP A 91 -2.35 10.96 13.16
CA TRP A 91 -3.59 11.63 12.73
C TRP A 91 -4.34 10.82 11.67
N THR A 92 -3.62 10.25 10.70
CA THR A 92 -4.23 9.43 9.63
C THR A 92 -4.90 8.19 10.21
N VAL A 93 -4.22 7.47 11.12
CA VAL A 93 -4.78 6.30 11.81
C VAL A 93 -6.02 6.66 12.62
N LEU A 94 -5.99 7.78 13.36
CA LEU A 94 -7.15 8.23 14.15
C LEU A 94 -8.34 8.56 13.26
N ILE A 95 -8.13 9.28 12.16
CA ILE A 95 -9.20 9.68 11.25
C ILE A 95 -9.86 8.44 10.64
N PHE A 96 -9.08 7.55 10.02
CA PHE A 96 -9.71 6.39 9.40
C PHE A 96 -10.37 5.47 10.44
N ALA A 97 -9.78 5.25 11.60
CA ALA A 97 -10.36 4.41 12.63
C ALA A 97 -11.69 4.96 13.15
N VAL A 98 -11.76 6.26 13.43
CA VAL A 98 -13.00 6.91 13.92
C VAL A 98 -14.09 6.82 12.85
N PHE A 99 -13.80 7.17 11.59
CA PHE A 99 -14.80 7.17 10.53
C PHE A 99 -15.17 5.76 10.04
N THR A 100 -14.26 4.80 10.16
CA THR A 100 -14.62 3.38 10.02
C THR A 100 -15.56 2.94 11.14
N GLY A 101 -15.27 3.29 12.40
CA GLY A 101 -16.19 3.04 13.52
C GLY A 101 -17.56 3.69 13.32
N LEU A 102 -17.62 4.95 12.85
CA LEU A 102 -18.87 5.65 12.53
C LEU A 102 -19.67 4.96 11.42
N SER A 103 -19.03 4.25 10.50
CA SER A 103 -19.73 3.44 9.50
C SER A 103 -20.66 2.38 10.12
N SER A 104 -20.41 1.95 11.36
CA SER A 104 -21.26 1.00 12.09
C SER A 104 -22.66 1.55 12.42
N ILE A 105 -22.81 2.89 12.56
CA ILE A 105 -24.05 3.56 12.91
C ILE A 105 -24.72 4.23 11.72
N ALA A 106 -24.22 4.04 10.51
CA ALA A 106 -24.82 4.58 9.29
C ALA A 106 -26.29 4.16 9.13
N GLN A 107 -27.13 5.11 8.72
CA GLN A 107 -28.58 4.92 8.55
C GLN A 107 -28.96 4.71 7.08
N GLY A 108 -28.07 4.97 6.13
CA GLY A 108 -28.30 4.81 4.71
C GLY A 108 -27.04 4.99 3.87
N TYR A 109 -27.23 5.01 2.55
CA TYR A 109 -26.13 5.14 1.59
C TYR A 109 -25.28 6.39 1.80
N TRP A 110 -25.91 7.55 1.96
CA TRP A 110 -25.18 8.83 2.03
C TRP A 110 -24.34 8.98 3.29
N ASP A 111 -24.84 8.49 4.43
CA ASP A 111 -24.06 8.48 5.68
C ASP A 111 -22.85 7.56 5.51
N MET A 112 -23.09 6.34 5.00
CA MET A 112 -22.05 5.37 4.72
C MET A 112 -21.01 5.96 3.76
N ALA A 113 -21.44 6.56 2.66
CA ALA A 113 -20.56 7.18 1.67
C ALA A 113 -19.71 8.30 2.28
N ALA A 114 -20.32 9.17 3.10
CA ALA A 114 -19.60 10.26 3.79
C ALA A 114 -18.54 9.72 4.76
N TYR A 115 -18.91 8.73 5.59
CA TYR A 115 -17.96 8.13 6.53
C TYR A 115 -16.82 7.40 5.80
N ARG A 116 -17.13 6.64 4.75
CA ARG A 116 -16.12 5.94 3.93
C ARG A 116 -15.20 6.89 3.17
N PHE A 117 -15.72 8.03 2.69
CA PHE A 117 -14.91 9.07 2.06
C PHE A 117 -13.88 9.65 3.03
N ILE A 118 -14.31 10.02 4.26
CA ILE A 118 -13.41 10.60 5.25
C ILE A 118 -12.44 9.54 5.81
N ALA A 119 -12.90 8.30 6.01
CA ALA A 119 -12.00 7.18 6.34
C ALA A 119 -10.94 7.02 5.24
N GLY A 120 -11.35 7.08 3.96
CA GLY A 120 -10.45 7.08 2.82
C GLY A 120 -9.39 8.18 2.90
N ILE A 121 -9.77 9.41 3.27
CA ILE A 121 -8.80 10.50 3.48
C ILE A 121 -7.73 10.10 4.51
N GLY A 122 -8.11 9.46 5.62
CA GLY A 122 -7.15 8.92 6.59
C GLY A 122 -6.23 7.86 5.96
N ILE A 123 -6.81 6.84 5.33
CA ILE A 123 -6.12 5.74 4.67
C ILE A 123 -5.07 6.22 3.67
N GLY A 124 -5.38 7.29 2.92
CA GLY A 124 -4.51 7.80 1.87
C GLY A 124 -3.13 8.26 2.34
N GLY A 125 -2.99 8.67 3.60
CA GLY A 125 -1.72 9.07 4.19
C GLY A 125 -0.80 7.89 4.58
N GLU A 126 -1.36 6.72 4.85
CA GLU A 126 -0.66 5.61 5.50
C GLU A 126 0.54 5.09 4.71
N PHE A 127 0.34 4.76 3.43
CA PHE A 127 1.39 4.14 2.61
C PHE A 127 2.65 5.00 2.55
N GLY A 128 2.53 6.22 2.05
CA GLY A 128 3.71 7.04 1.79
C GLY A 128 4.42 7.50 3.07
N ILE A 129 3.66 7.80 4.14
CA ILE A 129 4.24 8.18 5.43
C ILE A 129 4.93 6.99 6.08
N GLY A 130 4.28 5.81 6.09
CA GLY A 130 4.85 4.58 6.64
C GLY A 130 6.09 4.12 5.88
N MET A 131 6.06 4.17 4.54
CA MET A 131 7.21 3.82 3.70
C MET A 131 8.37 4.82 3.87
N ALA A 132 8.08 6.14 3.98
CA ALA A 132 9.09 7.15 4.25
C ALA A 132 9.73 6.91 5.62
N LEU A 133 8.93 6.70 6.66
CA LEU A 133 9.40 6.38 8.01
C LEU A 133 10.32 5.15 8.01
N ALA A 134 9.91 4.07 7.36
CA ALA A 134 10.69 2.84 7.26
C ALA A 134 12.01 3.04 6.48
N ALA A 135 11.98 3.76 5.37
CA ALA A 135 13.15 4.01 4.54
C ALA A 135 14.17 4.94 5.22
N GLU A 136 13.69 5.93 5.99
CA GLU A 136 14.53 6.89 6.73
C GLU A 136 15.13 6.29 8.00
N ALA A 137 14.52 5.24 8.57
CA ALA A 137 15.00 4.57 9.78
C ALA A 137 16.16 3.59 9.56
N VAL A 138 16.56 3.33 8.30
CA VAL A 138 17.56 2.31 7.96
C VAL A 138 18.60 2.83 6.96
N PRO A 139 19.83 2.24 6.93
CA PRO A 139 20.83 2.58 5.93
C PRO A 139 20.40 2.11 4.52
N ALA A 140 21.03 2.70 3.50
CA ALA A 140 20.69 2.50 2.09
C ALA A 140 20.60 1.02 1.66
N ASN A 141 21.51 0.17 2.17
CA ASN A 141 21.60 -1.25 1.84
C ASN A 141 20.54 -2.14 2.52
N GLN A 142 19.65 -1.57 3.33
CA GLN A 142 18.56 -2.30 4.03
C GLN A 142 17.16 -1.74 3.72
N ARG A 143 17.03 -0.72 2.87
CA ARG A 143 15.77 -0.02 2.61
C ARG A 143 14.71 -0.90 1.99
N ALA A 144 15.07 -1.69 0.98
CA ALA A 144 14.10 -2.56 0.34
C ALA A 144 13.59 -3.64 1.30
N ARG A 145 14.45 -4.22 2.15
CA ARG A 145 14.01 -5.12 3.21
C ARG A 145 13.11 -4.44 4.24
N ALA A 146 13.43 -3.22 4.63
CA ALA A 146 12.63 -2.47 5.59
C ALA A 146 11.23 -2.16 5.03
N THR A 147 11.15 -1.66 3.80
CA THR A 147 9.85 -1.39 3.15
C THR A 147 9.08 -2.66 2.80
N SER A 148 9.76 -3.78 2.55
CA SER A 148 9.11 -5.10 2.41
C SER A 148 8.39 -5.52 3.67
N TRP A 149 8.96 -5.31 4.86
CA TRP A 149 8.27 -5.60 6.13
C TRP A 149 7.00 -4.76 6.29
N VAL A 150 7.00 -3.51 5.82
CA VAL A 150 5.78 -2.69 5.79
C VAL A 150 4.74 -3.29 4.85
N GLY A 151 5.14 -3.73 3.67
CA GLY A 151 4.26 -4.42 2.71
C GLY A 151 3.69 -5.74 3.25
N VAL A 152 4.48 -6.50 4.01
CA VAL A 152 4.01 -7.71 4.73
C VAL A 152 2.93 -7.33 5.74
N GLY A 153 3.09 -6.20 6.45
CA GLY A 153 2.07 -5.68 7.37
C GLY A 153 0.71 -5.56 6.69
N PHE A 154 0.65 -4.96 5.49
CA PHE A 154 -0.59 -4.84 4.71
C PHE A 154 -1.26 -6.20 4.45
N GLN A 155 -0.50 -7.18 4.00
CA GLN A 155 -1.02 -8.52 3.71
C GLN A 155 -1.49 -9.26 4.98
N ILE A 156 -0.83 -9.03 6.13
CA ILE A 156 -1.29 -9.56 7.42
C ILE A 156 -2.63 -8.93 7.80
N GLY A 157 -2.81 -7.62 7.57
CA GLY A 157 -4.07 -6.93 7.80
C GLY A 157 -5.20 -7.47 6.94
N VAL A 158 -4.95 -7.66 5.64
CA VAL A 158 -5.88 -8.31 4.69
C VAL A 158 -6.27 -9.71 5.16
N PHE A 159 -5.30 -10.52 5.58
CA PHE A 159 -5.54 -11.86 6.08
C PHE A 159 -6.33 -11.86 7.39
N ALA A 160 -6.02 -10.97 8.31
CA ALA A 160 -6.76 -10.79 9.57
C ALA A 160 -8.24 -10.41 9.30
N ALA A 161 -8.49 -9.50 8.37
CA ALA A 161 -9.84 -9.14 7.96
C ALA A 161 -10.61 -10.35 7.42
N ALA A 162 -9.99 -11.18 6.59
CA ALA A 162 -10.62 -12.39 6.04
C ALA A 162 -11.03 -13.39 7.13
N ILE A 163 -10.16 -13.61 8.13
CA ILE A 163 -10.45 -14.55 9.24
C ILE A 163 -11.54 -13.99 10.16
N VAL A 164 -11.47 -12.69 10.48
CA VAL A 164 -12.35 -12.07 11.48
C VAL A 164 -13.73 -11.80 10.92
N SER A 165 -13.86 -11.48 9.62
CA SER A 165 -15.12 -11.01 9.04
C SER A 165 -16.22 -12.05 9.09
N ALA A 166 -15.96 -13.31 8.70
CA ALA A 166 -16.99 -14.33 8.64
C ALA A 166 -17.65 -14.64 9.99
N PRO A 167 -16.90 -14.94 11.08
CA PRO A 167 -17.51 -15.18 12.38
C PRO A 167 -18.17 -13.95 12.99
N VAL A 168 -17.61 -12.75 12.78
CA VAL A 168 -18.18 -11.51 13.32
C VAL A 168 -19.51 -11.20 12.63
N ILE A 169 -19.58 -11.31 11.30
CA ILE A 169 -20.83 -11.09 10.57
C ILE A 169 -21.90 -12.11 10.95
N ALA A 170 -21.52 -13.38 11.11
CA ALA A 170 -22.45 -14.43 11.49
C ALA A 170 -23.04 -14.26 12.89
N LEU A 171 -22.25 -13.75 13.86
CA LEU A 171 -22.68 -13.63 15.24
C LEU A 171 -23.31 -12.27 15.57
N TRP A 172 -22.82 -11.17 14.99
CA TRP A 172 -23.19 -9.81 15.38
C TRP A 172 -23.55 -8.90 14.18
N GLY A 173 -23.53 -9.44 12.96
CA GLY A 173 -23.85 -8.69 11.75
C GLY A 173 -22.71 -7.78 11.27
N TRP A 174 -22.91 -7.20 10.08
CA TRP A 174 -21.90 -6.40 9.40
C TRP A 174 -21.48 -5.12 10.17
N ARG A 175 -22.37 -4.55 10.98
CA ARG A 175 -22.07 -3.35 11.79
C ARG A 175 -20.98 -3.60 12.81
N ALA A 176 -20.96 -4.78 13.44
CA ALA A 176 -19.93 -5.14 14.41
C ALA A 176 -18.53 -5.17 13.79
N LEU A 177 -18.43 -5.49 12.51
CA LEU A 177 -17.17 -5.48 11.79
C LEU A 177 -16.55 -4.07 11.73
N PHE A 178 -17.37 -3.04 11.53
CA PHE A 178 -16.92 -1.65 11.56
C PHE A 178 -16.60 -1.16 12.98
N VAL A 179 -17.26 -1.69 14.01
CA VAL A 179 -16.87 -1.41 15.41
C VAL A 179 -15.47 -1.93 15.70
N ILE A 180 -15.12 -3.12 15.18
CA ILE A 180 -13.76 -3.66 15.28
C ILE A 180 -12.77 -2.74 14.55
N GLY A 181 -13.17 -2.10 13.46
CA GLY A 181 -12.40 -1.09 12.74
C GLY A 181 -12.05 0.16 13.57
N LEU A 182 -12.57 0.31 14.80
CA LEU A 182 -12.14 1.34 15.74
C LEU A 182 -10.86 0.98 16.51
N PHE A 183 -10.51 -0.30 16.58
CA PHE A 183 -9.30 -0.76 17.28
C PHE A 183 -7.99 -0.06 16.86
N PRO A 184 -7.78 0.29 15.58
CA PRO A 184 -6.63 1.07 15.15
C PRO A 184 -6.42 2.38 15.91
N ALA A 185 -7.48 3.01 16.43
CA ALA A 185 -7.35 4.23 17.22
C ALA A 185 -6.50 4.04 18.50
N ILE A 186 -6.59 2.87 19.13
CA ILE A 186 -5.76 2.52 20.30
C ILE A 186 -4.29 2.45 19.88
N PHE A 187 -4.02 1.87 18.71
CA PHE A 187 -2.68 1.74 18.18
C PHE A 187 -2.03 3.10 17.83
N ALA A 188 -2.83 4.08 17.40
CA ALA A 188 -2.35 5.44 17.17
C ALA A 188 -1.69 6.04 18.44
N PHE A 189 -2.26 5.80 19.62
CA PHE A 189 -1.65 6.22 20.89
C PHE A 189 -0.34 5.52 21.18
N VAL A 190 -0.23 4.23 20.86
CA VAL A 190 1.00 3.44 21.03
C VAL A 190 2.11 3.97 20.12
N ILE A 191 1.79 4.26 18.86
CA ILE A 191 2.75 4.88 17.91
C ILE A 191 3.24 6.21 18.49
N ARG A 192 2.32 7.08 18.89
CA ARG A 192 2.65 8.44 19.36
C ARG A 192 3.56 8.46 20.58
N ARG A 193 3.42 7.49 21.48
CA ARG A 193 4.24 7.39 22.70
C ARG A 193 5.53 6.63 22.52
N GLY A 194 5.62 5.75 21.53
CA GLY A 194 6.69 4.79 21.38
C GLY A 194 7.73 5.09 20.31
N VAL A 195 7.41 5.98 19.35
CA VAL A 195 8.25 6.25 18.19
C VAL A 195 8.59 7.74 18.11
N GLU A 196 9.86 8.04 17.92
CA GLU A 196 10.37 9.39 17.69
C GLU A 196 10.43 9.71 16.19
N GLU A 197 10.48 11.01 15.83
CA GLU A 197 10.66 11.43 14.44
C GLU A 197 12.04 11.03 13.91
N PRO A 198 12.18 10.67 12.61
CA PRO A 198 13.46 10.31 12.01
C PRO A 198 14.47 11.48 12.09
N ASP A 199 15.75 11.16 12.37
CA ASP A 199 16.82 12.16 12.42
C ASP A 199 16.94 12.98 11.15
N LYS A 200 16.80 12.35 9.99
CA LYS A 200 16.84 13.04 8.69
C LYS A 200 15.78 14.13 8.59
N PHE A 201 14.59 13.88 9.14
CA PHE A 201 13.55 14.90 9.22
C PHE A 201 13.91 16.01 10.20
N VAL A 202 14.41 15.66 11.40
CA VAL A 202 14.82 16.63 12.43
C VAL A 202 15.98 17.50 11.94
N GLN A 203 16.96 16.91 11.26
CA GLN A 203 18.10 17.62 10.68
C GLN A 203 17.67 18.56 9.55
N SER A 204 16.77 18.12 8.65
CA SER A 204 16.24 18.98 7.59
C SER A 204 15.48 20.20 8.13
N GLN A 205 14.79 20.06 9.25
CA GLN A 205 14.10 21.15 9.93
C GLN A 205 15.10 22.12 10.61
N ARG A 206 16.17 21.60 11.24
CA ARG A 206 17.20 22.40 11.89
C ARG A 206 18.03 23.21 10.90
N GLY A 207 18.41 22.63 9.77
CA GLY A 207 19.14 23.33 8.70
C GLY A 207 18.32 24.51 8.14
N GLN A 208 17.02 24.39 8.07
CA GLN A 208 16.10 25.46 7.65
C GLN A 208 15.97 26.57 8.68
N THR A 209 16.03 26.27 10.00
CA THR A 209 15.95 27.26 11.10
C THR A 209 17.30 27.95 11.36
N ALA A 210 18.42 27.32 11.05
CA ALA A 210 19.74 27.84 11.34
C ALA A 210 20.28 28.87 10.32
N GLY A 211 19.55 29.12 9.22
CA GLY A 211 19.92 30.18 8.27
C GLY A 211 21.25 29.97 7.52
N GLU A 212 21.77 28.73 7.45
CA GLU A 212 23.04 28.42 6.77
C GLU A 212 22.95 28.46 5.22
N SER A 213 21.81 28.73 4.69
CA SER A 213 21.62 29.10 3.29
C SER A 213 20.98 30.49 3.25
N GLY A 214 21.71 31.48 2.78
CA GLY A 214 21.38 32.92 2.74
C GLY A 214 20.12 33.36 1.99
N ASP A 215 19.14 32.52 1.90
CA ASP A 215 17.74 32.81 1.56
C ASP A 215 16.90 32.05 2.58
N SER A 216 16.04 32.75 3.30
CA SER A 216 15.04 32.20 4.21
C SER A 216 14.12 31.28 3.40
N ALA A 217 14.55 30.02 3.20
CA ALA A 217 13.79 29.04 2.45
C ALA A 217 12.55 28.67 3.28
N GLU A 218 11.47 29.42 3.07
CA GLU A 218 10.14 29.04 3.54
C GLU A 218 9.88 27.58 3.16
N LEU A 219 9.32 26.80 4.09
CA LEU A 219 8.87 25.44 3.80
C LEU A 219 8.06 25.45 2.50
N PRO A 220 8.39 24.62 1.50
CA PRO A 220 7.71 24.68 0.23
C PRO A 220 6.21 24.55 0.43
N THR A 221 5.46 25.51 -0.11
CA THR A 221 3.99 25.47 -0.11
C THR A 221 3.50 24.17 -0.75
N PHE A 222 2.29 23.75 -0.44
CA PHE A 222 1.69 22.56 -1.04
C PHE A 222 1.81 22.57 -2.58
N GLY A 223 1.48 23.70 -3.22
CA GLY A 223 1.62 23.85 -4.67
C GLY A 223 3.06 23.70 -5.17
N ALA A 224 4.04 24.16 -4.40
CA ALA A 224 5.45 23.98 -4.72
C ALA A 224 5.87 22.50 -4.62
N LYS A 225 5.36 21.74 -3.63
CA LYS A 225 5.64 20.30 -3.51
C LYS A 225 5.08 19.51 -4.68
N ILE A 226 3.84 19.79 -5.10
CA ILE A 226 3.26 19.15 -6.30
C ILE A 226 4.05 19.54 -7.55
N ARG A 227 4.42 20.83 -7.69
CA ARG A 227 5.24 21.30 -8.81
C ARG A 227 6.63 20.62 -8.83
N ALA A 228 7.18 20.27 -7.68
CA ALA A 228 8.44 19.55 -7.60
C ALA A 228 8.38 18.15 -8.25
N LEU A 229 7.19 17.50 -8.29
CA LEU A 229 7.00 16.21 -8.95
C LEU A 229 7.02 16.31 -10.49
N VAL A 230 6.86 17.51 -11.01
CA VAL A 230 6.82 17.81 -12.46
C VAL A 230 7.74 18.98 -12.84
N LYS A 231 8.79 19.22 -12.05
CA LYS A 231 9.69 20.40 -12.16
C LYS A 231 10.38 20.50 -13.53
N ASP A 232 10.85 19.39 -14.04
CA ASP A 232 11.59 19.30 -15.29
C ASP A 232 11.29 17.98 -16.02
N ARG A 233 11.78 17.85 -17.28
CA ARG A 233 11.52 16.66 -18.10
C ARG A 233 12.03 15.37 -17.48
N ALA A 234 13.11 15.39 -16.70
CA ALA A 234 13.67 14.21 -16.06
C ALA A 234 12.75 13.77 -14.90
N THR A 235 12.34 14.71 -14.05
CA THR A 235 11.41 14.46 -12.94
C THR A 235 10.03 13.99 -13.45
N VAL A 236 9.50 14.61 -14.52
CA VAL A 236 8.25 14.15 -15.14
C VAL A 236 8.35 12.70 -15.62
N LYS A 237 9.44 12.30 -16.28
CA LYS A 237 9.66 10.91 -16.70
C LYS A 237 9.70 9.95 -15.51
N ILE A 238 10.38 10.33 -14.44
CA ILE A 238 10.47 9.53 -13.21
C ILE A 238 9.09 9.39 -12.57
N THR A 239 8.38 10.52 -12.36
CA THR A 239 7.05 10.52 -11.75
C THR A 239 6.05 9.70 -12.58
N PHE A 240 6.05 9.86 -13.91
CA PHE A 240 5.22 9.08 -14.81
C PHE A 240 5.51 7.57 -14.70
N ALA A 241 6.79 7.18 -14.76
CA ALA A 241 7.19 5.79 -14.63
C ALA A 241 6.75 5.19 -13.29
N LEU A 242 6.91 5.92 -12.20
CA LEU A 242 6.49 5.49 -10.86
C LEU A 242 4.97 5.37 -10.73
N ILE A 243 4.19 6.26 -11.37
CA ILE A 243 2.72 6.12 -11.45
C ILE A 243 2.36 4.86 -12.22
N VAL A 244 3.00 4.60 -13.38
CA VAL A 244 2.78 3.37 -14.15
C VAL A 244 3.11 2.14 -13.31
N LEU A 245 4.25 2.12 -12.61
CA LEU A 245 4.63 1.01 -11.75
C LEU A 245 3.59 0.77 -10.65
N SER A 246 3.14 1.84 -9.99
CA SER A 246 2.14 1.76 -8.91
C SER A 246 0.77 1.33 -9.45
N THR A 247 0.38 1.81 -10.65
CA THR A 247 -0.88 1.43 -11.30
C THR A 247 -0.89 -0.07 -11.62
N VAL A 248 0.15 -0.57 -12.29
CA VAL A 248 0.24 -1.98 -12.68
C VAL A 248 0.32 -2.88 -11.44
N GLN A 249 1.07 -2.48 -10.42
CA GLN A 249 1.14 -3.21 -9.15
C GLN A 249 -0.24 -3.39 -8.53
N ASN A 250 -1.02 -2.32 -8.42
CA ASN A 250 -2.36 -2.37 -7.83
C ASN A 250 -3.36 -3.05 -8.78
N PHE A 251 -3.25 -2.83 -10.09
CA PHE A 251 -4.11 -3.49 -11.08
C PHE A 251 -3.94 -5.01 -11.04
N GLY A 252 -2.70 -5.48 -11.03
CA GLY A 252 -2.41 -6.92 -10.91
C GLY A 252 -2.91 -7.50 -9.58
N TYR A 253 -2.69 -6.79 -8.46
CA TYR A 253 -3.16 -7.22 -7.16
C TYR A 253 -4.69 -7.34 -7.10
N PHE A 254 -5.43 -6.28 -7.43
CA PHE A 254 -6.89 -6.28 -7.38
C PHE A 254 -7.49 -7.22 -8.43
N GLY A 255 -6.87 -7.31 -9.61
CA GLY A 255 -7.30 -8.22 -10.67
C GLY A 255 -7.20 -9.69 -10.25
N ILE A 256 -6.07 -10.09 -9.68
CA ILE A 256 -5.86 -11.46 -9.21
C ILE A 256 -6.79 -11.76 -8.02
N ILE A 257 -6.78 -10.93 -6.98
CA ILE A 257 -7.54 -11.22 -5.75
C ILE A 257 -9.05 -11.24 -5.99
N ALA A 258 -9.58 -10.33 -6.80
CA ALA A 258 -11.01 -10.25 -7.05
C ALA A 258 -11.53 -11.42 -7.90
N TRP A 259 -10.76 -11.86 -8.89
CA TRP A 259 -11.26 -12.78 -9.91
C TRP A 259 -10.70 -14.20 -9.83
N LEU A 260 -9.63 -14.43 -9.08
CA LEU A 260 -9.05 -15.77 -8.95
C LEU A 260 -10.03 -16.83 -8.45
N PRO A 261 -10.87 -16.57 -7.43
CA PRO A 261 -11.88 -17.54 -6.99
C PRO A 261 -12.89 -17.91 -8.09
N ASN A 262 -13.35 -16.91 -8.86
CA ASN A 262 -14.32 -17.13 -9.94
C ASN A 262 -13.66 -17.87 -11.12
N TYR A 263 -12.44 -17.48 -11.50
CA TYR A 263 -11.67 -18.18 -12.52
C TYR A 263 -11.48 -19.67 -12.19
N LEU A 264 -11.14 -19.97 -10.95
CA LEU A 264 -10.96 -21.35 -10.49
C LEU A 264 -12.29 -22.12 -10.44
N SER A 265 -13.37 -21.49 -10.03
CA SER A 265 -14.70 -22.10 -10.00
C SER A 265 -15.19 -22.46 -11.41
N GLU A 266 -15.04 -21.56 -12.37
CA GLU A 266 -15.47 -21.77 -13.76
C GLU A 266 -14.60 -22.80 -14.49
N LYS A 267 -13.27 -22.72 -14.34
CA LYS A 267 -12.33 -23.58 -15.07
C LYS A 267 -12.24 -25.01 -14.53
N MET A 268 -12.44 -25.18 -13.21
CA MET A 268 -12.15 -26.43 -12.52
C MET A 268 -13.37 -27.06 -11.86
N ASP A 269 -14.56 -26.43 -11.96
CA ASP A 269 -15.76 -26.85 -11.24
C ASP A 269 -15.50 -27.02 -9.70
N LEU A 270 -14.54 -26.26 -9.20
CA LEU A 270 -14.19 -26.25 -7.79
C LEU A 270 -15.22 -25.39 -7.06
N GLY A 271 -15.99 -25.98 -6.17
CA GLY A 271 -16.91 -25.20 -5.32
C GLY A 271 -16.16 -24.08 -4.59
N VAL A 272 -16.89 -23.05 -4.16
CA VAL A 272 -16.35 -21.81 -3.52
C VAL A 272 -15.32 -22.09 -2.40
N THR A 273 -15.52 -23.14 -1.61
CA THR A 273 -14.61 -23.53 -0.53
C THR A 273 -13.22 -23.93 -1.02
N LYS A 274 -13.13 -24.67 -2.12
CA LYS A 274 -11.84 -25.06 -2.70
C LYS A 274 -11.18 -23.86 -3.39
N GLY A 275 -11.92 -23.03 -4.13
CA GLY A 275 -11.42 -21.80 -4.73
C GLY A 275 -10.76 -20.86 -3.70
N SER A 276 -11.33 -20.78 -2.50
CA SER A 276 -10.77 -20.01 -1.39
C SER A 276 -9.42 -20.54 -0.91
N LEU A 277 -9.21 -21.87 -0.85
CA LEU A 277 -7.93 -22.47 -0.48
C LEU A 277 -6.83 -22.13 -1.49
N TRP A 278 -7.10 -22.21 -2.78
CA TRP A 278 -6.14 -21.85 -3.84
C TRP A 278 -5.77 -20.37 -3.76
N THR A 279 -6.76 -19.50 -3.51
CA THR A 279 -6.52 -18.08 -3.28
C THR A 279 -5.64 -17.84 -2.04
N ALA A 280 -5.88 -18.57 -0.95
CA ALA A 280 -5.04 -18.48 0.26
C ALA A 280 -3.57 -18.84 -0.03
N VAL A 281 -3.31 -19.89 -0.81
CA VAL A 281 -1.94 -20.25 -1.21
C VAL A 281 -1.31 -19.17 -2.09
N THR A 282 -2.09 -18.53 -2.98
CA THR A 282 -1.61 -17.39 -3.76
C THR A 282 -1.23 -16.21 -2.85
N VAL A 283 -2.01 -15.91 -1.82
CA VAL A 283 -1.69 -14.87 -0.82
C VAL A 283 -0.43 -15.22 -0.02
N ILE A 284 -0.22 -16.48 0.33
CA ILE A 284 1.03 -16.93 0.97
C ILE A 284 2.21 -16.70 0.00
N GLY A 285 2.03 -16.98 -1.29
CA GLY A 285 3.01 -16.65 -2.33
C GLY A 285 3.30 -15.14 -2.36
N MET A 286 2.28 -14.28 -2.30
CA MET A 286 2.44 -12.82 -2.25
C MET A 286 3.30 -12.39 -1.06
N LEU A 287 3.06 -12.93 0.14
CA LEU A 287 3.86 -12.67 1.33
C LEU A 287 5.33 -13.08 1.15
N ALA A 288 5.56 -14.29 0.67
CA ALA A 288 6.90 -14.80 0.40
C ALA A 288 7.62 -13.93 -0.64
N GLY A 289 6.92 -13.57 -1.72
CA GLY A 289 7.44 -12.71 -2.79
C GLY A 289 7.89 -11.33 -2.29
N ILE A 290 7.10 -10.68 -1.43
CA ILE A 290 7.43 -9.39 -0.82
C ILE A 290 8.74 -9.49 -0.03
N LEU A 291 8.91 -10.53 0.80
CA LEU A 291 10.11 -10.74 1.60
C LEU A 291 11.34 -11.05 0.74
N ILE A 292 11.18 -11.90 -0.27
CA ILE A 292 12.25 -12.26 -1.21
C ILE A 292 12.67 -11.04 -2.02
N PHE A 293 11.70 -10.25 -2.52
CA PHE A 293 11.97 -9.04 -3.28
C PHE A 293 12.89 -8.08 -2.52
N GLY A 294 12.59 -7.82 -1.24
CA GLY A 294 13.40 -6.92 -0.42
C GLY A 294 14.86 -7.35 -0.34
N GLN A 295 15.12 -8.66 -0.21
CA GLN A 295 16.48 -9.19 -0.16
C GLN A 295 17.18 -9.11 -1.53
N VAL A 296 16.47 -9.42 -2.60
CA VAL A 296 16.97 -9.34 -3.98
C VAL A 296 17.31 -7.89 -4.33
N ALA A 297 16.41 -6.95 -4.02
CA ALA A 297 16.59 -5.54 -4.33
C ALA A 297 17.73 -4.87 -3.55
N ASP A 298 17.99 -5.30 -2.31
CA ASP A 298 19.14 -4.80 -1.55
C ASP A 298 20.47 -5.38 -2.06
N ARG A 299 20.46 -6.61 -2.64
CA ARG A 299 21.66 -7.26 -3.16
C ARG A 299 22.00 -6.90 -4.60
N LEU A 300 21.01 -6.91 -5.49
CA LEU A 300 21.22 -6.72 -6.92
C LEU A 300 20.97 -5.28 -7.40
N GLY A 301 20.20 -4.50 -6.65
CA GLY A 301 19.73 -3.18 -7.05
C GLY A 301 18.22 -3.17 -7.33
N ARG A 302 17.66 -1.96 -7.45
CA ARG A 302 16.20 -1.79 -7.58
C ARG A 302 15.71 -2.24 -8.96
N ARG A 303 16.36 -1.77 -10.02
CA ARG A 303 15.96 -2.09 -11.40
C ARG A 303 16.06 -3.58 -11.73
N PRO A 304 17.19 -4.27 -11.46
CA PRO A 304 17.28 -5.71 -11.69
C PRO A 304 16.23 -6.52 -10.93
N ALA A 305 15.96 -6.17 -9.66
CA ALA A 305 14.95 -6.84 -8.86
C ALA A 305 13.54 -6.69 -9.47
N PHE A 306 13.16 -5.47 -9.87
CA PHE A 306 11.88 -5.26 -10.56
C PHE A 306 11.80 -6.04 -11.86
N TRP A 307 12.82 -6.04 -12.70
CA TRP A 307 12.83 -6.80 -13.96
C TRP A 307 12.69 -8.31 -13.76
N ILE A 308 13.37 -8.88 -12.76
CA ILE A 308 13.25 -10.31 -12.41
C ILE A 308 11.80 -10.62 -12.01
N PHE A 309 11.21 -9.83 -11.15
CA PHE A 309 9.85 -10.08 -10.67
C PHE A 309 8.80 -9.81 -11.74
N GLN A 310 8.97 -8.79 -12.58
CA GLN A 310 8.08 -8.49 -13.71
C GLN A 310 8.12 -9.62 -14.75
N ALA A 311 9.32 -10.10 -15.12
CA ALA A 311 9.47 -11.26 -16.01
C ALA A 311 8.84 -12.52 -15.38
N GLY A 312 9.09 -12.75 -14.09
CA GLY A 312 8.46 -13.82 -13.33
C GLY A 312 6.93 -13.72 -13.29
N ALA A 313 6.37 -12.52 -13.13
CA ALA A 313 4.92 -12.29 -13.17
C ALA A 313 4.34 -12.61 -14.57
N ILE A 314 4.98 -12.10 -15.63
CA ILE A 314 4.57 -12.39 -17.02
C ILE A 314 4.53 -13.90 -17.24
N VAL A 315 5.63 -14.60 -16.96
CA VAL A 315 5.74 -16.04 -17.19
C VAL A 315 4.77 -16.83 -16.31
N SER A 316 4.72 -16.53 -15.01
CA SER A 316 3.87 -17.27 -14.07
C SER A 316 2.39 -17.13 -14.37
N ILE A 317 1.92 -15.95 -14.76
CA ILE A 317 0.50 -15.73 -15.12
C ILE A 317 0.17 -16.44 -16.45
N LEU A 318 1.06 -16.36 -17.46
CA LEU A 318 0.86 -17.07 -18.72
C LEU A 318 0.81 -18.58 -18.50
N VAL A 319 1.74 -19.14 -17.75
CA VAL A 319 1.77 -20.58 -17.44
C VAL A 319 0.54 -20.96 -16.61
N TYR A 320 0.17 -20.17 -15.61
CA TYR A 320 -1.02 -20.39 -14.78
C TYR A 320 -2.30 -20.45 -15.61
N SER A 321 -2.45 -19.56 -16.59
CA SER A 321 -3.63 -19.52 -17.47
C SER A 321 -3.81 -20.78 -18.32
N GLN A 322 -2.73 -21.55 -18.56
CA GLN A 322 -2.75 -22.79 -19.32
C GLN A 322 -2.89 -24.06 -18.46
N MET A 323 -2.69 -23.94 -17.14
CA MET A 323 -2.80 -25.09 -16.24
C MET A 323 -4.24 -25.60 -16.12
N THR A 324 -4.40 -26.93 -16.11
CA THR A 324 -5.71 -27.60 -15.93
C THR A 324 -5.71 -28.58 -14.77
N ASP A 325 -4.53 -28.97 -14.25
CA ASP A 325 -4.43 -29.84 -13.08
C ASP A 325 -4.58 -29.02 -11.77
N PRO A 326 -5.44 -29.43 -10.82
CA PRO A 326 -5.65 -28.74 -9.58
C PRO A 326 -4.37 -28.56 -8.75
N SER A 327 -3.51 -29.57 -8.67
CA SER A 327 -2.26 -29.51 -7.90
C SER A 327 -1.26 -28.52 -8.54
N ALA A 328 -1.17 -28.53 -9.87
CA ALA A 328 -0.36 -27.57 -10.62
C ALA A 328 -0.86 -26.13 -10.40
N LEU A 329 -2.18 -25.89 -10.41
CA LEU A 329 -2.78 -24.60 -10.12
C LEU A 329 -2.48 -24.12 -8.67
N LEU A 330 -2.44 -25.03 -7.71
CA LEU A 330 -2.08 -24.67 -6.33
C LEU A 330 -0.65 -24.14 -6.25
N ILE A 331 0.30 -24.89 -6.84
CA ILE A 331 1.72 -24.51 -6.88
C ILE A 331 1.93 -23.27 -7.76
N GLY A 332 1.31 -23.25 -8.94
CA GLY A 332 1.37 -22.11 -9.86
C GLY A 332 0.83 -20.83 -9.25
N GLY A 333 -0.26 -20.91 -8.46
CA GLY A 333 -0.83 -19.79 -7.72
C GLY A 333 0.14 -19.17 -6.72
N PHE A 334 0.93 -20.01 -6.01
CA PHE A 334 1.98 -19.51 -5.13
C PHE A 334 3.03 -18.68 -5.89
N PHE A 335 3.57 -19.18 -6.98
CA PHE A 335 4.57 -18.46 -7.79
C PHE A 335 3.97 -17.21 -8.45
N MET A 336 2.76 -17.32 -8.99
CA MET A 336 2.03 -16.17 -9.55
C MET A 336 1.88 -15.07 -8.51
N GLY A 337 1.41 -15.39 -7.31
CA GLY A 337 1.30 -14.44 -6.21
C GLY A 337 2.65 -13.85 -5.82
N ALA A 338 3.70 -14.68 -5.71
CA ALA A 338 5.03 -14.26 -5.32
C ALA A 338 5.62 -13.23 -6.30
N PHE A 339 5.54 -13.48 -7.60
CA PHE A 339 6.09 -12.56 -8.59
C PHE A 339 5.19 -11.34 -8.84
N ALA A 340 3.88 -11.52 -8.96
CA ALA A 340 2.97 -10.41 -9.27
C ALA A 340 2.89 -9.38 -8.14
N ASN A 341 2.84 -9.80 -6.87
CA ASN A 341 2.72 -8.88 -5.73
C ASN A 341 4.02 -8.65 -4.97
N GLY A 342 5.04 -9.46 -5.17
CA GLY A 342 6.33 -9.32 -4.47
C GLY A 342 6.97 -7.95 -4.64
N MET A 343 6.79 -7.31 -5.79
CA MET A 343 7.31 -5.97 -6.10
C MET A 343 6.80 -4.87 -5.15
N LEU A 344 5.67 -5.09 -4.46
CA LEU A 344 5.17 -4.17 -3.44
C LEU A 344 6.23 -3.90 -2.36
N GLY A 345 7.04 -4.90 -2.01
CA GLY A 345 8.13 -4.76 -1.05
C GLY A 345 9.18 -3.71 -1.45
N GLY A 346 9.38 -3.48 -2.74
CA GLY A 346 10.36 -2.53 -3.26
C GLY A 346 9.81 -1.14 -3.56
N HIS A 347 8.50 -0.97 -3.68
CA HIS A 347 7.91 0.31 -4.07
C HIS A 347 8.27 1.43 -3.10
N GLY A 348 8.22 1.18 -1.79
CA GLY A 348 8.56 2.18 -0.79
C GLY A 348 10.01 2.66 -0.89
N ALA A 349 10.97 1.75 -1.03
CA ALA A 349 12.37 2.08 -1.20
C ALA A 349 12.63 2.84 -2.51
N LEU A 350 12.07 2.33 -3.62
CA LEU A 350 12.21 2.95 -4.93
C LEU A 350 11.68 4.39 -4.92
N LEU A 351 10.46 4.61 -4.41
CA LEU A 351 9.86 5.94 -4.30
C LEU A 351 10.67 6.86 -3.38
N ALA A 352 11.17 6.34 -2.23
CA ALA A 352 11.95 7.13 -1.28
C ALA A 352 13.28 7.63 -1.87
N GLU A 353 13.89 6.85 -2.75
CA GLU A 353 15.18 7.16 -3.37
C GLU A 353 15.08 8.13 -4.57
N MET A 354 13.87 8.34 -5.11
CA MET A 354 13.67 9.23 -6.28
C MET A 354 13.40 10.68 -5.90
N TYR A 355 13.02 10.97 -4.65
CA TYR A 355 12.64 12.31 -4.23
C TYR A 355 13.39 12.78 -2.98
N PRO A 356 13.75 14.07 -2.88
CA PRO A 356 14.42 14.63 -1.72
C PRO A 356 13.50 14.62 -0.48
N THR A 357 14.10 14.67 0.72
CA THR A 357 13.40 14.52 2.01
C THR A 357 12.25 15.51 2.20
N GLN A 358 12.36 16.74 1.67
CA GLN A 358 11.36 17.81 1.82
C GLN A 358 10.02 17.51 1.12
N VAL A 359 10.02 16.66 0.09
CA VAL A 359 8.82 16.31 -0.70
C VAL A 359 8.57 14.80 -0.76
N ARG A 360 9.38 13.99 -0.06
CA ARG A 360 9.36 12.53 -0.15
C ARG A 360 8.02 11.93 0.23
N ALA A 361 7.46 12.29 1.38
CA ALA A 361 6.18 11.74 1.82
C ALA A 361 5.04 12.19 0.90
N THR A 362 5.06 13.45 0.45
CA THR A 362 4.10 13.95 -0.56
C THR A 362 4.20 13.13 -1.84
N ALA A 363 5.41 12.94 -2.38
CA ALA A 363 5.62 12.21 -3.62
C ALA A 363 5.18 10.75 -3.52
N GLN A 364 5.56 10.06 -2.45
CA GLN A 364 5.18 8.66 -2.22
C GLN A 364 3.66 8.50 -2.13
N ASN A 365 2.99 9.34 -1.36
CA ASN A 365 1.54 9.30 -1.22
C ASN A 365 0.81 9.63 -2.52
N VAL A 366 1.19 10.71 -3.20
CA VAL A 366 0.54 11.13 -4.46
C VAL A 366 0.70 10.05 -5.54
N VAL A 367 1.93 9.61 -5.78
CA VAL A 367 2.23 8.63 -6.82
C VAL A 367 1.54 7.29 -6.55
N PHE A 368 1.64 6.80 -5.31
CA PHE A 368 1.06 5.51 -4.97
C PHE A 368 -0.48 5.54 -4.99
N ASN A 369 -1.12 6.57 -4.44
CA ASN A 369 -2.58 6.64 -4.41
C ASN A 369 -3.19 6.89 -5.80
N ILE A 370 -2.53 7.66 -6.68
CA ILE A 370 -2.95 7.74 -8.09
C ILE A 370 -2.88 6.34 -8.73
N GLY A 371 -1.76 5.63 -8.54
CA GLY A 371 -1.61 4.27 -9.04
C GLY A 371 -2.64 3.30 -8.45
N ARG A 372 -2.97 3.44 -7.17
CA ARG A 372 -3.99 2.63 -6.48
C ARG A 372 -5.39 2.91 -7.02
N ALA A 373 -5.75 4.15 -7.25
CA ALA A 373 -7.05 4.52 -7.83
C ALA A 373 -7.22 3.97 -9.24
N LEU A 374 -6.20 4.14 -10.10
CA LEU A 374 -6.21 3.60 -11.46
C LEU A 374 -6.19 2.05 -11.46
N GLY A 375 -5.37 1.45 -10.60
CA GLY A 375 -5.30 -0.01 -10.43
C GLY A 375 -6.57 -0.61 -9.87
N GLY A 376 -7.32 0.15 -9.07
CA GLY A 376 -8.63 -0.24 -8.54
C GLY A 376 -9.72 -0.44 -9.60
N LEU A 377 -9.47 -0.03 -10.84
CA LEU A 377 -10.35 -0.32 -11.98
C LEU A 377 -10.20 -1.75 -12.50
N ALA A 378 -9.19 -2.50 -12.06
CA ALA A 378 -8.90 -3.85 -12.56
C ALA A 378 -10.09 -4.81 -12.49
N PRO A 379 -10.86 -4.90 -11.37
CA PRO A 379 -12.00 -5.80 -11.32
C PRO A 379 -13.04 -5.50 -12.39
N VAL A 380 -13.30 -4.22 -12.69
CA VAL A 380 -14.27 -3.80 -13.71
C VAL A 380 -13.75 -4.12 -15.11
N VAL A 381 -12.49 -3.80 -15.39
CA VAL A 381 -11.88 -4.07 -16.70
C VAL A 381 -11.84 -5.57 -16.99
N ILE A 382 -11.47 -6.39 -16.00
CA ILE A 382 -11.43 -7.84 -16.14
C ILE A 382 -12.86 -8.39 -16.32
N ALA A 383 -13.87 -7.87 -15.61
CA ALA A 383 -15.26 -8.27 -15.79
C ALA A 383 -15.76 -8.02 -17.21
N LEU A 384 -15.53 -6.82 -17.74
CA LEU A 384 -15.92 -6.47 -19.12
C LEU A 384 -15.24 -7.35 -20.17
N LEU A 385 -13.97 -7.69 -19.96
CA LEU A 385 -13.25 -8.60 -20.84
C LEU A 385 -13.78 -10.05 -20.69
N ALA A 386 -14.08 -10.47 -19.47
CA ALA A 386 -14.57 -11.80 -19.19
C ALA A 386 -15.98 -12.02 -19.78
N ASP A 387 -16.86 -11.01 -19.71
CA ASP A 387 -18.18 -11.04 -20.30
C ASP A 387 -18.13 -11.21 -21.83
N SER A 388 -17.16 -10.55 -22.49
CA SER A 388 -17.03 -10.59 -23.95
C SER A 388 -16.24 -11.80 -24.48
N PHE A 389 -15.21 -12.25 -23.74
CA PHE A 389 -14.21 -13.22 -24.23
C PHE A 389 -13.95 -14.39 -23.28
N GLY A 390 -14.60 -14.44 -22.11
CA GLY A 390 -14.42 -15.42 -21.05
C GLY A 390 -13.25 -15.08 -20.09
N PHE A 391 -13.31 -15.62 -18.87
CA PHE A 391 -12.32 -15.36 -17.81
C PHE A 391 -10.91 -15.81 -18.16
N ALA A 392 -10.75 -16.93 -18.88
CA ALA A 392 -9.43 -17.43 -19.30
C ALA A 392 -8.70 -16.42 -20.19
N PHE A 393 -9.40 -15.79 -21.13
CA PHE A 393 -8.86 -14.75 -21.98
C PHE A 393 -8.53 -13.48 -21.20
N ALA A 394 -9.46 -13.00 -20.36
CA ALA A 394 -9.24 -11.81 -19.55
C ALA A 394 -8.02 -11.97 -18.61
N PHE A 395 -7.84 -13.16 -18.03
CA PHE A 395 -6.72 -13.47 -17.16
C PHE A 395 -5.40 -13.58 -17.96
N ALA A 396 -5.42 -14.14 -19.17
CA ALA A 396 -4.27 -14.24 -20.06
C ALA A 396 -3.78 -12.87 -20.58
N LEU A 397 -4.60 -11.81 -20.50
CA LEU A 397 -4.19 -10.44 -20.85
C LEU A 397 -3.44 -9.73 -19.71
N LEU A 398 -3.53 -10.19 -18.45
CA LEU A 398 -2.81 -9.56 -17.33
C LEU A 398 -1.30 -9.44 -17.57
N PRO A 399 -0.57 -10.39 -18.21
CA PRO A 399 0.84 -10.20 -18.53
C PRO A 399 1.16 -8.96 -19.34
N THR A 400 0.24 -8.47 -20.17
CA THR A 400 0.48 -7.27 -21.01
C THR A 400 0.73 -6.03 -20.17
N ILE A 401 0.05 -5.86 -19.02
CA ILE A 401 0.29 -4.75 -18.12
C ILE A 401 1.68 -4.82 -17.48
N TYR A 402 2.17 -6.02 -17.17
CA TYR A 402 3.52 -6.22 -16.65
C TYR A 402 4.61 -5.94 -17.68
N ILE A 403 4.33 -6.13 -18.98
CA ILE A 403 5.22 -5.67 -20.06
C ILE A 403 5.31 -4.15 -20.06
N ILE A 404 4.19 -3.44 -19.90
CA ILE A 404 4.18 -1.96 -19.79
C ILE A 404 5.02 -1.53 -18.59
N GLN A 405 4.86 -2.19 -17.44
CA GLN A 405 5.64 -1.92 -16.24
C GLN A 405 7.14 -2.20 -16.45
N PHE A 406 7.49 -3.29 -17.14
CA PHE A 406 8.86 -3.65 -17.48
C PHE A 406 9.53 -2.57 -18.34
N LEU A 407 8.82 -2.07 -19.35
CA LEU A 407 9.29 -0.98 -20.20
C LEU A 407 9.42 0.34 -19.42
N ALA A 408 8.46 0.68 -18.56
CA ALA A 408 8.51 1.89 -17.74
C ALA A 408 9.74 1.91 -16.81
N MET A 409 10.24 0.75 -16.39
CA MET A 409 11.43 0.65 -15.53
C MET A 409 12.70 1.18 -16.20
N PHE A 410 12.79 1.21 -17.54
CA PHE A 410 13.91 1.82 -18.26
C PHE A 410 14.01 3.34 -18.07
N LEU A 411 12.91 3.99 -17.71
CA LEU A 411 12.87 5.45 -17.46
C LEU A 411 13.45 5.83 -16.09
N LEU A 412 13.65 4.86 -15.18
CA LEU A 412 14.11 5.11 -13.82
C LEU A 412 15.62 4.90 -13.71
N PRO A 413 16.35 5.78 -13.00
CA PRO A 413 17.76 5.57 -12.68
C PRO A 413 17.93 4.48 -11.62
N GLU A 414 19.05 3.75 -11.66
CA GLU A 414 19.46 2.88 -10.54
C GLU A 414 20.08 3.73 -9.43
N LYS A 415 19.57 3.61 -8.21
CA LYS A 415 20.04 4.34 -7.03
C LYS A 415 20.45 3.44 -5.86
N ARG A 416 20.93 2.22 -6.18
CA ARG A 416 21.41 1.29 -5.14
C ARG A 416 22.53 1.93 -4.31
N GLY A 417 22.37 1.90 -2.98
CA GLY A 417 23.40 2.37 -2.06
C GLY A 417 23.55 3.89 -1.95
N VAL A 418 22.72 4.66 -2.65
CA VAL A 418 22.72 6.14 -2.54
C VAL A 418 22.07 6.56 -1.22
N GLU A 419 22.73 7.42 -0.48
CA GLU A 419 22.14 8.02 0.72
C GLU A 419 20.97 8.94 0.35
N LEU A 420 19.98 9.01 1.24
CA LEU A 420 18.83 9.91 1.05
C LEU A 420 19.26 11.35 1.31
N GLU A 421 18.95 12.22 0.38
CA GLU A 421 19.10 13.67 0.51
C GLU A 421 18.00 14.29 1.36
#